data_20df3f2c9fe6a67ae80ade70c976ea54
#
_entry.id   20df3f2c9fe6a67ae80ade70c976ea54
#
_cell.length_a   1.000
_cell.length_b   1.000
_cell.length_c   1.000
_cell.angle_alpha   90.00
_cell.angle_beta   90.00
_cell.angle_gamma   90.00
#
_symmetry.space_group_name_H-M   'P 1'
#
loop_
_entity.id
_entity.type
_entity.pdbx_description
1 polymer ?
#
loop_
_entity_poly.entity_id
_entity_poly.type
_entity_poly.pdbx_seq_one_letter_code
_entity_poly.pdbx_strand_id
1 'polypeptide(L)'
;MEEEFHNHMRIPWHDYTRKSIGRPITEASLSEKASIIGRTGIMLLSCGTGAWRVRSSMNTLARELGITCTADIGLLSIEYTCIDGGNCYTESLCLFNTGVNTSKLYRMELFVNKFSKNCKKMSGDELHTLLDQIHEIHGFYSPPFLGLAAAVACSAFTFLLGGGPIEMFCAFLGAGAGNFLRAKMNQHHLTLFLCTAASVALACIVYTIAFMALKSGFHISIHHQAGYICSMLFIIPGFPFITSGIDLAKLDMRSGMERLTYAIIIIAVATLTAWMLALVLHLKPMDFLPLGLNKFQYLIFRLIASFFGVLGFSVMFNSPLQLAATAGIIGAIANTTRLELVDLASFPPAAAAFLGALLAGLLASMIKTSIGYPRISLTVPSIVIMVPGLYLYRAIYNIGITSINTGAFWFTEALLIIMALPLGLIFARIITDKTFRRCS
;
A
#
# COMPACT_ATOMS: atom_id res chain seq x y z
N MET A 1 3.42 -19.06 24.40
CA MET A 1 2.88 -17.76 24.88
C MET A 1 2.39 -16.85 23.75
N GLU A 2 3.03 -16.79 22.56
CA GLU A 2 2.54 -15.99 21.41
C GLU A 2 1.30 -16.59 20.70
N GLU A 3 1.14 -17.91 20.71
CA GLU A 3 -0.05 -18.57 20.13
C GLU A 3 -1.32 -18.45 20.97
N GLU A 4 -1.21 -18.25 22.28
CA GLU A 4 -2.37 -18.16 23.18
C GLU A 4 -3.11 -16.82 23.10
N PHE A 5 -2.44 -15.71 22.79
CA PHE A 5 -3.04 -14.38 22.78
C PHE A 5 -4.10 -14.16 21.68
N HIS A 6 -4.07 -14.95 20.61
CA HIS A 6 -4.97 -14.76 19.46
C HIS A 6 -5.91 -15.94 19.20
N ASN A 7 -5.90 -16.94 20.04
CA ASN A 7 -6.69 -18.17 19.84
C ASN A 7 -8.21 -17.94 19.86
N HIS A 8 -8.68 -16.92 20.61
CA HIS A 8 -10.10 -16.58 20.72
C HIS A 8 -10.72 -16.00 19.42
N MET A 9 -9.90 -15.56 18.45
CA MET A 9 -10.36 -15.05 17.15
C MET A 9 -10.07 -16.02 15.99
N ARG A 10 -9.51 -17.19 16.28
CA ARG A 10 -9.24 -18.20 15.25
C ARG A 10 -10.52 -18.94 14.90
N ILE A 11 -11.00 -18.74 13.70
CA ILE A 11 -12.21 -19.38 13.21
C ILE A 11 -11.88 -20.81 12.78
N PRO A 12 -12.56 -21.84 13.35
CA PRO A 12 -12.32 -23.23 12.98
C PRO A 12 -13.07 -23.58 11.69
N TRP A 13 -12.54 -23.13 10.55
CA TRP A 13 -13.20 -23.25 9.25
C TRP A 13 -13.61 -24.67 8.87
N HIS A 14 -12.82 -25.69 9.20
CA HIS A 14 -13.11 -27.07 8.94
C HIS A 14 -14.27 -27.64 9.77
N ASP A 15 -14.67 -26.98 10.86
CA ASP A 15 -15.82 -27.41 11.65
C ASP A 15 -17.15 -27.23 10.91
N TYR A 16 -17.22 -26.26 9.99
CA TYR A 16 -18.40 -26.06 9.14
C TYR A 16 -18.66 -27.22 8.20
N THR A 17 -17.62 -27.98 7.82
CA THR A 17 -17.65 -29.02 6.77
C THR A 17 -17.73 -30.45 7.31
N ARG A 18 -17.70 -30.64 8.64
CA ARG A 18 -17.68 -31.97 9.28
C ARG A 18 -18.86 -32.87 8.90
N LYS A 19 -20.02 -32.30 8.54
CA LYS A 19 -21.26 -33.07 8.25
C LYS A 19 -21.43 -33.44 6.79
N SER A 20 -20.65 -32.90 5.87
CA SER A 20 -20.83 -33.03 4.41
C SER A 20 -19.61 -33.59 3.68
N ILE A 21 -18.79 -34.38 4.36
CA ILE A 21 -17.58 -34.98 3.81
C ILE A 21 -17.87 -35.69 2.46
N GLY A 22 -17.18 -35.25 1.41
CA GLY A 22 -17.23 -35.86 0.07
C GLY A 22 -18.37 -35.39 -0.83
N ARG A 23 -19.26 -34.47 -0.40
CA ARG A 23 -20.28 -33.87 -1.27
C ARG A 23 -19.74 -32.57 -1.91
N PRO A 24 -20.10 -32.28 -3.17
CA PRO A 24 -19.78 -30.99 -3.78
C PRO A 24 -20.36 -29.84 -2.96
N ILE A 25 -19.61 -28.72 -2.84
CA ILE A 25 -20.06 -27.56 -2.06
C ILE A 25 -21.39 -26.97 -2.57
N THR A 26 -21.74 -27.17 -3.82
CA THR A 26 -23.03 -26.73 -4.40
C THR A 26 -24.24 -27.40 -3.73
N GLU A 27 -24.07 -28.60 -3.19
CA GLU A 27 -25.11 -29.39 -2.49
C GLU A 27 -25.05 -29.24 -0.96
N ALA A 28 -24.07 -28.48 -0.46
CA ALA A 28 -23.85 -28.30 0.97
C ALA A 28 -24.86 -27.35 1.63
N SER A 29 -24.89 -27.33 2.96
CA SER A 29 -25.73 -26.44 3.75
C SER A 29 -25.39 -24.96 3.52
N LEU A 30 -26.34 -24.04 3.81
CA LEU A 30 -26.13 -22.63 3.67
C LEU A 30 -24.96 -22.12 4.53
N SER A 31 -24.80 -22.62 5.76
CA SER A 31 -23.68 -22.25 6.64
C SER A 31 -22.33 -22.66 6.07
N GLU A 32 -22.24 -23.82 5.42
CA GLU A 32 -21.01 -24.28 4.79
C GLU A 32 -20.66 -23.48 3.53
N LYS A 33 -21.64 -23.17 2.66
CA LYS A 33 -21.48 -22.27 1.53
C LYS A 33 -21.02 -20.86 2.00
N ALA A 34 -21.65 -20.36 3.07
CA ALA A 34 -21.35 -19.07 3.64
C ALA A 34 -19.91 -19.00 4.22
N SER A 35 -19.43 -20.09 4.86
CA SER A 35 -18.07 -20.15 5.40
C SER A 35 -17.00 -19.98 4.31
N ILE A 36 -17.17 -20.56 3.13
CA ILE A 36 -16.23 -20.38 2.00
C ILE A 36 -16.25 -18.92 1.52
N ILE A 37 -17.44 -18.32 1.40
CA ILE A 37 -17.61 -16.93 0.95
C ILE A 37 -16.96 -15.98 1.97
N GLY A 38 -17.27 -16.14 3.26
CA GLY A 38 -16.73 -15.30 4.33
C GLY A 38 -15.21 -15.41 4.44
N ARG A 39 -14.68 -16.63 4.44
CA ARG A 39 -13.24 -16.88 4.47
C ARG A 39 -12.52 -16.26 3.28
N THR A 40 -13.06 -16.39 2.08
CA THR A 40 -12.50 -15.75 0.88
C THR A 40 -12.50 -14.24 1.02
N GLY A 41 -13.61 -13.65 1.51
CA GLY A 41 -13.72 -12.22 1.76
C GLY A 41 -12.67 -11.69 2.73
N ILE A 42 -12.56 -12.32 3.90
CA ILE A 42 -11.62 -11.87 4.95
C ILE A 42 -10.15 -12.06 4.54
N MET A 43 -9.82 -13.11 3.80
CA MET A 43 -8.48 -13.31 3.25
C MET A 43 -8.12 -12.29 2.17
N LEU A 44 -9.06 -11.89 1.32
CA LEU A 44 -8.87 -10.80 0.37
C LEU A 44 -8.65 -9.47 1.10
N LEU A 45 -9.46 -9.19 2.13
CA LEU A 45 -9.33 -7.97 2.94
C LEU A 45 -7.96 -7.89 3.62
N SER A 46 -7.46 -8.99 4.17
CA SER A 46 -6.13 -9.08 4.80
C SER A 46 -4.97 -8.78 3.85
N CYS A 47 -5.18 -8.92 2.52
CA CYS A 47 -4.19 -8.56 1.51
C CYS A 47 -4.15 -7.06 1.17
N GLY A 48 -4.99 -6.24 1.81
CA GLY A 48 -5.04 -4.79 1.62
C GLY A 48 -5.85 -4.32 0.41
N THR A 49 -6.61 -5.21 -0.25
CA THR A 49 -7.45 -4.81 -1.40
C THR A 49 -8.68 -4.02 -0.94
N GLY A 50 -9.22 -3.16 -1.84
CA GLY A 50 -10.40 -2.34 -1.54
C GLY A 50 -11.69 -3.14 -1.38
N ALA A 51 -12.67 -2.58 -0.64
CA ALA A 51 -13.95 -3.19 -0.30
C ALA A 51 -14.74 -3.61 -1.54
N TRP A 52 -14.77 -2.77 -2.57
CA TRP A 52 -15.44 -3.10 -3.83
C TRP A 52 -14.96 -4.44 -4.41
N ARG A 53 -13.66 -4.72 -4.38
CA ARG A 53 -13.11 -5.97 -4.90
C ARG A 53 -13.48 -7.16 -4.02
N VAL A 54 -13.42 -6.99 -2.72
CA VAL A 54 -13.83 -8.02 -1.75
C VAL A 54 -15.28 -8.42 -2.00
N ARG A 55 -16.20 -7.43 -2.05
CA ARG A 55 -17.63 -7.64 -2.30
C ARG A 55 -17.87 -8.33 -3.66
N SER A 56 -17.20 -7.86 -4.71
CA SER A 56 -17.31 -8.45 -6.05
C SER A 56 -16.90 -9.93 -6.07
N SER A 57 -15.85 -10.28 -5.34
CA SER A 57 -15.37 -11.66 -5.21
C SER A 57 -16.35 -12.53 -4.43
N MET A 58 -16.84 -12.04 -3.28
CA MET A 58 -17.86 -12.74 -2.48
C MET A 58 -19.13 -13.00 -3.30
N ASN A 59 -19.61 -12.00 -4.04
CA ASN A 59 -20.78 -12.14 -4.93
C ASN A 59 -20.53 -13.11 -6.08
N THR A 60 -19.30 -13.19 -6.59
CA THR A 60 -18.96 -14.19 -7.62
C THR A 60 -19.08 -15.61 -7.07
N LEU A 61 -18.55 -15.87 -5.87
CA LEU A 61 -18.68 -17.17 -5.22
C LEU A 61 -20.15 -17.49 -4.92
N ALA A 62 -20.89 -16.54 -4.36
CA ALA A 62 -22.31 -16.72 -4.02
C ALA A 62 -23.14 -17.13 -5.25
N ARG A 63 -22.93 -16.41 -6.37
CA ARG A 63 -23.62 -16.75 -7.64
C ARG A 63 -23.31 -18.14 -8.14
N GLU A 64 -22.05 -18.58 -8.07
CA GLU A 64 -21.67 -19.96 -8.48
C GLU A 64 -22.24 -21.03 -7.55
N LEU A 65 -22.53 -20.69 -6.29
CA LEU A 65 -23.17 -21.54 -5.28
C LEU A 65 -24.70 -21.49 -5.32
N GLY A 66 -25.29 -20.65 -6.20
CA GLY A 66 -26.72 -20.51 -6.35
C GLY A 66 -27.41 -19.76 -5.20
N ILE A 67 -26.67 -18.94 -4.43
CA ILE A 67 -27.18 -18.16 -3.31
C ILE A 67 -26.93 -16.65 -3.49
N THR A 68 -27.60 -15.84 -2.70
CA THR A 68 -27.38 -14.38 -2.65
C THR A 68 -26.50 -14.03 -1.45
N CYS A 69 -25.52 -13.16 -1.63
CA CYS A 69 -24.69 -12.65 -0.55
C CYS A 69 -24.71 -11.13 -0.56
N THR A 70 -24.91 -10.52 0.60
CA THR A 70 -24.70 -9.09 0.85
C THR A 70 -23.63 -8.93 1.93
N ALA A 71 -22.76 -7.92 1.77
CA ALA A 71 -21.67 -7.71 2.71
C ALA A 71 -21.41 -6.23 2.96
N ASP A 72 -21.23 -5.87 4.23
CA ASP A 72 -20.66 -4.59 4.67
C ASP A 72 -19.20 -4.81 5.07
N ILE A 73 -18.29 -4.00 4.51
CA ILE A 73 -16.86 -4.22 4.57
C ILE A 73 -16.18 -3.00 5.15
N GLY A 74 -15.52 -3.19 6.29
CA GLY A 74 -14.63 -2.22 6.93
C GLY A 74 -13.16 -2.43 6.55
N LEU A 75 -12.26 -1.78 7.30
CA LEU A 75 -10.81 -1.95 7.17
C LEU A 75 -10.36 -3.31 7.73
N LEU A 76 -10.91 -3.71 8.88
CA LEU A 76 -10.54 -4.90 9.65
C LEU A 76 -11.70 -5.86 9.86
N SER A 77 -12.88 -5.61 9.29
CA SER A 77 -14.06 -6.42 9.54
C SER A 77 -14.91 -6.61 8.29
N ILE A 78 -15.62 -7.71 8.24
CA ILE A 78 -16.66 -7.99 7.25
C ILE A 78 -17.88 -8.51 7.98
N GLU A 79 -19.02 -7.87 7.79
CA GLU A 79 -20.33 -8.43 8.14
C GLU A 79 -21.00 -8.87 6.85
N TYR A 80 -21.46 -10.12 6.78
CA TYR A 80 -22.09 -10.62 5.57
C TYR A 80 -23.29 -11.51 5.88
N THR A 81 -24.24 -11.49 4.98
CA THR A 81 -25.44 -12.33 5.04
C THR A 81 -25.59 -13.09 3.74
N CYS A 82 -25.69 -14.41 3.83
CA CYS A 82 -26.01 -15.31 2.74
C CYS A 82 -27.48 -15.75 2.84
N ILE A 83 -28.19 -15.75 1.70
CA ILE A 83 -29.62 -16.04 1.62
C ILE A 83 -29.86 -17.14 0.58
N ASP A 84 -30.62 -18.18 0.96
CA ASP A 84 -31.01 -19.30 0.12
C ASP A 84 -32.46 -19.71 0.45
N GLY A 85 -33.38 -19.55 -0.50
CA GLY A 85 -34.77 -20.03 -0.36
C GLY A 85 -35.53 -19.55 0.87
N GLY A 86 -35.23 -18.34 1.39
CA GLY A 86 -35.84 -17.79 2.60
C GLY A 86 -35.07 -18.06 3.89
N ASN A 87 -34.07 -18.95 3.86
CA ASN A 87 -33.11 -19.11 4.97
C ASN A 87 -32.01 -18.06 4.84
N CYS A 88 -31.55 -17.51 5.97
CA CYS A 88 -30.44 -16.58 6.01
C CYS A 88 -29.40 -17.03 7.02
N TYR A 89 -28.12 -16.77 6.69
CA TYR A 89 -26.98 -16.99 7.55
C TYR A 89 -26.16 -15.71 7.58
N THR A 90 -25.99 -15.13 8.78
CA THR A 90 -25.24 -13.90 9.00
C THR A 90 -24.05 -14.16 9.91
N GLU A 91 -22.92 -13.63 9.56
CA GLU A 91 -21.69 -13.75 10.34
C GLU A 91 -20.85 -12.45 10.25
N SER A 92 -20.13 -12.16 11.33
CA SER A 92 -19.17 -11.07 11.41
C SER A 92 -17.76 -11.63 11.61
N LEU A 93 -16.85 -11.22 10.74
CA LEU A 93 -15.45 -11.63 10.73
C LEU A 93 -14.54 -10.45 10.99
N CYS A 94 -13.50 -10.63 11.81
CA CYS A 94 -12.54 -9.58 12.13
C CYS A 94 -11.11 -10.01 11.86
N LEU A 95 -10.26 -9.05 11.49
CA LEU A 95 -8.81 -9.18 11.36
C LEU A 95 -8.11 -8.52 12.54
N PHE A 96 -6.98 -9.06 12.97
CA PHE A 96 -6.12 -8.46 13.99
C PHE A 96 -5.35 -7.23 13.47
N ASN A 97 -4.93 -7.30 12.23
CA ASN A 97 -4.19 -6.24 11.56
C ASN A 97 -4.48 -6.21 10.07
N THR A 98 -4.08 -5.12 9.43
CA THR A 98 -4.13 -4.99 7.98
C THR A 98 -2.72 -4.86 7.43
N GLY A 99 -2.50 -5.36 6.22
CA GLY A 99 -1.24 -5.29 5.52
C GLY A 99 -1.45 -5.28 4.02
N VAL A 100 -0.36 -5.17 3.27
CA VAL A 100 -0.38 -5.27 1.82
C VAL A 100 0.43 -6.49 1.41
N ASN A 101 -0.22 -7.45 0.73
CA ASN A 101 0.44 -8.63 0.19
C ASN A 101 -0.10 -8.94 -1.21
N THR A 102 0.60 -8.42 -2.21
CA THR A 102 0.17 -8.56 -3.61
C THR A 102 0.29 -9.97 -4.13
N SER A 103 1.17 -10.78 -3.56
CA SER A 103 1.30 -12.20 -3.92
C SER A 103 0.12 -13.04 -3.44
N LYS A 104 -0.26 -12.90 -2.17
CA LYS A 104 -1.48 -13.55 -1.65
C LYS A 104 -2.71 -13.08 -2.43
N LEU A 105 -2.81 -11.77 -2.71
CA LEU A 105 -3.90 -11.19 -3.50
C LEU A 105 -4.03 -11.87 -4.86
N TYR A 106 -2.92 -12.08 -5.57
CA TYR A 106 -2.92 -12.78 -6.85
C TYR A 106 -3.44 -14.22 -6.74
N ARG A 107 -3.00 -14.97 -5.73
CA ARG A 107 -3.45 -16.34 -5.51
C ARG A 107 -4.93 -16.41 -5.12
N MET A 108 -5.40 -15.47 -4.32
CA MET A 108 -6.83 -15.35 -4.00
C MET A 108 -7.67 -15.04 -5.24
N GLU A 109 -7.21 -14.17 -6.13
CA GLU A 109 -7.91 -13.92 -7.39
C GLU A 109 -7.91 -15.15 -8.30
N LEU A 110 -6.82 -15.92 -8.35
CA LEU A 110 -6.80 -17.20 -9.08
C LEU A 110 -7.82 -18.21 -8.51
N PHE A 111 -7.93 -18.26 -7.17
CA PHE A 111 -8.95 -19.08 -6.51
C PHE A 111 -10.36 -18.67 -6.93
N VAL A 112 -10.69 -17.38 -6.83
CA VAL A 112 -12.01 -16.82 -7.22
C VAL A 112 -12.30 -17.11 -8.72
N ASN A 113 -11.33 -16.88 -9.61
CA ASN A 113 -11.49 -17.09 -11.05
C ASN A 113 -11.69 -18.58 -11.43
N LYS A 114 -11.11 -19.50 -10.67
CA LYS A 114 -11.26 -20.95 -10.89
C LYS A 114 -12.45 -21.54 -10.13
N PHE A 115 -13.11 -20.77 -9.28
CA PHE A 115 -14.12 -21.26 -8.36
C PHE A 115 -15.30 -21.94 -9.06
N SER A 116 -15.78 -21.40 -10.19
CA SER A 116 -16.90 -21.98 -10.96
C SER A 116 -16.63 -23.42 -11.46
N LYS A 117 -15.35 -23.78 -11.66
CA LYS A 117 -14.94 -25.16 -12.03
C LYS A 117 -14.76 -26.04 -10.79
N ASN A 118 -14.24 -25.49 -9.70
CA ASN A 118 -13.91 -26.20 -8.48
C ASN A 118 -15.14 -26.52 -7.64
N CYS A 119 -16.08 -25.58 -7.49
CA CYS A 119 -17.27 -25.74 -6.64
C CYS A 119 -18.18 -26.92 -7.04
N LYS A 120 -18.17 -27.30 -8.32
CA LYS A 120 -18.96 -28.44 -8.84
C LYS A 120 -18.34 -29.81 -8.55
N LYS A 121 -17.08 -29.86 -8.12
CA LYS A 121 -16.31 -31.10 -7.98
C LYS A 121 -15.74 -31.28 -6.57
N MET A 122 -15.48 -30.18 -5.87
CA MET A 122 -14.79 -30.17 -4.58
C MET A 122 -15.79 -30.01 -3.44
N SER A 123 -15.50 -30.68 -2.34
CA SER A 123 -16.20 -30.50 -1.05
C SER A 123 -15.80 -29.18 -0.40
N GLY A 124 -16.56 -28.74 0.60
CA GLY A 124 -16.22 -27.56 1.41
C GLY A 124 -14.86 -27.71 2.11
N ASP A 125 -14.55 -28.91 2.61
CA ASP A 125 -13.28 -29.20 3.27
C ASP A 125 -12.08 -29.08 2.34
N GLU A 126 -12.18 -29.61 1.11
CA GLU A 126 -11.13 -29.46 0.09
C GLU A 126 -10.91 -28.00 -0.30
N LEU A 127 -11.99 -27.19 -0.38
CA LEU A 127 -11.89 -25.75 -0.65
C LEU A 127 -11.24 -25.01 0.52
N HIS A 128 -11.58 -25.37 1.77
CA HIS A 128 -10.89 -24.81 2.94
C HIS A 128 -9.42 -25.19 2.97
N THR A 129 -9.06 -26.40 2.61
CA THR A 129 -7.65 -26.83 2.48
C THR A 129 -6.88 -26.02 1.43
N LEU A 130 -7.51 -25.71 0.29
CA LEU A 130 -6.90 -24.80 -0.70
C LEU A 130 -6.69 -23.38 -0.13
N LEU A 131 -7.65 -22.88 0.66
CA LEU A 131 -7.52 -21.59 1.32
C LEU A 131 -6.45 -21.61 2.42
N ASP A 132 -6.25 -22.73 3.14
CA ASP A 132 -5.15 -22.91 4.07
C ASP A 132 -3.81 -22.81 3.37
N GLN A 133 -3.63 -23.51 2.25
CA GLN A 133 -2.41 -23.42 1.46
C GLN A 133 -2.08 -21.99 1.02
N ILE A 134 -3.11 -21.18 0.70
CA ILE A 134 -2.90 -19.76 0.37
C ILE A 134 -2.60 -18.96 1.64
N HIS A 135 -3.23 -19.29 2.76
CA HIS A 135 -3.04 -18.58 4.05
C HIS A 135 -1.62 -18.78 4.58
N GLU A 136 -1.08 -19.99 4.49
CA GLU A 136 0.25 -20.36 4.96
C GLU A 136 1.39 -19.79 4.14
N ILE A 137 1.10 -19.18 2.98
CA ILE A 137 2.15 -18.52 2.20
C ILE A 137 2.72 -17.36 2.99
N HIS A 138 3.91 -17.56 3.52
CA HIS A 138 4.70 -16.52 4.18
C HIS A 138 5.15 -15.47 3.15
N GLY A 139 5.54 -14.29 3.63
CA GLY A 139 6.13 -13.26 2.77
C GLY A 139 7.39 -13.79 2.05
N PHE A 140 7.58 -13.37 0.79
CA PHE A 140 8.75 -13.80 0.00
C PHE A 140 10.08 -13.30 0.56
N TYR A 141 10.05 -12.23 1.36
CA TYR A 141 11.24 -11.48 1.68
C TYR A 141 11.52 -11.46 3.18
N SER A 142 12.77 -11.74 3.53
CA SER A 142 13.27 -11.65 4.90
C SER A 142 13.37 -10.17 5.36
N PRO A 143 13.35 -9.88 6.67
CA PRO A 143 13.50 -8.52 7.19
C PRO A 143 14.73 -7.76 6.65
N PRO A 144 15.93 -8.36 6.51
CA PRO A 144 17.06 -7.67 5.89
C PRO A 144 16.80 -7.26 4.44
N PHE A 145 16.14 -8.12 3.67
CA PHE A 145 15.82 -7.81 2.27
C PHE A 145 14.76 -6.70 2.16
N LEU A 146 13.77 -6.68 3.05
CA LEU A 146 12.81 -5.57 3.16
C LEU A 146 13.49 -4.26 3.58
N GLY A 147 14.51 -4.33 4.45
CA GLY A 147 15.36 -3.19 4.77
C GLY A 147 16.08 -2.66 3.54
N LEU A 148 16.73 -3.55 2.76
CA LEU A 148 17.41 -3.18 1.52
C LEU A 148 16.44 -2.57 0.49
N ALA A 149 15.25 -3.13 0.33
CA ALA A 149 14.22 -2.60 -0.57
C ALA A 149 13.82 -1.16 -0.19
N ALA A 150 13.62 -0.89 1.11
CA ALA A 150 13.34 0.46 1.61
C ALA A 150 14.53 1.41 1.42
N ALA A 151 15.76 0.93 1.64
CA ALA A 151 17.00 1.68 1.41
C ALA A 151 17.07 2.18 -0.04
N VAL A 152 16.88 1.28 -1.01
CA VAL A 152 16.88 1.60 -2.45
C VAL A 152 15.73 2.54 -2.78
N ALA A 153 14.51 2.26 -2.27
CA ALA A 153 13.33 3.09 -2.54
C ALA A 153 13.50 4.53 -2.03
N CYS A 154 13.92 4.70 -0.78
CA CYS A 154 14.07 6.02 -0.18
C CYS A 154 15.27 6.79 -0.74
N SER A 155 16.37 6.13 -1.07
CA SER A 155 17.49 6.75 -1.78
C SER A 155 17.08 7.30 -3.13
N ALA A 156 16.37 6.49 -3.92
CA ALA A 156 15.83 6.92 -5.22
C ALA A 156 14.82 8.06 -5.06
N PHE A 157 13.93 7.96 -4.07
CA PHE A 157 12.94 9.01 -3.78
C PHE A 157 13.59 10.31 -3.33
N THR A 158 14.72 10.24 -2.60
CA THR A 158 15.52 11.42 -2.22
C THR A 158 15.94 12.22 -3.45
N PHE A 159 16.46 11.55 -4.48
CA PHE A 159 16.80 12.19 -5.75
C PHE A 159 15.58 12.85 -6.44
N LEU A 160 14.44 12.14 -6.49
CA LEU A 160 13.20 12.65 -7.08
C LEU A 160 12.65 13.92 -6.38
N LEU A 161 13.00 14.10 -5.11
CA LEU A 161 12.68 15.28 -4.30
C LEU A 161 13.73 16.41 -4.43
N GLY A 162 14.82 16.19 -5.19
CA GLY A 162 15.89 17.15 -5.42
C GLY A 162 17.14 16.95 -4.56
N GLY A 163 17.20 15.90 -3.74
CA GLY A 163 18.39 15.57 -2.95
C GLY A 163 19.54 15.03 -3.79
N GLY A 164 20.78 15.32 -3.38
CA GLY A 164 22.00 14.90 -4.02
C GLY A 164 22.54 13.54 -3.55
N PRO A 165 23.72 13.15 -4.05
CA PRO A 165 24.32 11.85 -3.71
C PRO A 165 24.56 11.64 -2.20
N ILE A 166 24.82 12.73 -1.46
CA ILE A 166 25.05 12.67 -0.01
C ILE A 166 23.76 12.31 0.71
N GLU A 167 22.68 13.04 0.42
CA GLU A 167 21.35 12.77 0.97
C GLU A 167 20.86 11.37 0.57
N MET A 168 21.10 10.97 -0.69
CA MET A 168 20.75 9.63 -1.17
C MET A 168 21.45 8.53 -0.37
N PHE A 169 22.75 8.68 -0.10
CA PHE A 169 23.52 7.71 0.68
C PHE A 169 23.06 7.66 2.14
N CYS A 170 22.90 8.80 2.78
CA CYS A 170 22.42 8.85 4.16
C CYS A 170 20.98 8.31 4.30
N ALA A 171 20.10 8.63 3.34
CA ALA A 171 18.73 8.11 3.31
C ALA A 171 18.69 6.59 3.05
N PHE A 172 19.61 6.07 2.23
CA PHE A 172 19.77 4.62 2.02
C PHE A 172 20.04 3.91 3.35
N LEU A 173 21.01 4.38 4.12
CA LEU A 173 21.34 3.77 5.42
C LEU A 173 20.19 3.92 6.43
N GLY A 174 19.64 5.14 6.54
CA GLY A 174 18.57 5.43 7.48
C GLY A 174 17.30 4.63 7.21
N ALA A 175 16.81 4.63 5.97
CA ALA A 175 15.61 3.90 5.60
C ALA A 175 15.80 2.37 5.70
N GLY A 176 16.99 1.88 5.33
CA GLY A 176 17.34 0.48 5.46
C GLY A 176 17.25 -0.01 6.91
N ALA A 177 17.90 0.70 7.83
CA ALA A 177 17.85 0.38 9.26
C ALA A 177 16.44 0.50 9.84
N GLY A 178 15.73 1.59 9.51
CA GLY A 178 14.37 1.84 10.00
C GLY A 178 13.39 0.75 9.56
N ASN A 179 13.37 0.40 8.28
CA ASN A 179 12.43 -0.62 7.78
C ASN A 179 12.83 -2.06 8.20
N PHE A 180 14.12 -2.33 8.37
CA PHE A 180 14.55 -3.59 8.98
C PHE A 180 14.01 -3.76 10.40
N LEU A 181 14.13 -2.71 11.23
CA LEU A 181 13.55 -2.71 12.58
C LEU A 181 12.03 -2.90 12.52
N ARG A 182 11.33 -2.14 11.66
CA ARG A 182 9.89 -2.26 11.46
C ARG A 182 9.47 -3.68 11.11
N ALA A 183 10.17 -4.31 10.16
CA ALA A 183 9.86 -5.68 9.75
C ALA A 183 10.03 -6.68 10.90
N LYS A 184 11.09 -6.53 11.72
CA LYS A 184 11.27 -7.35 12.92
C LYS A 184 10.19 -7.11 13.97
N MET A 185 9.86 -5.85 14.26
CA MET A 185 8.82 -5.52 15.24
C MET A 185 7.44 -6.06 14.81
N ASN A 186 7.12 -6.00 13.51
CA ASN A 186 5.90 -6.58 12.97
C ASN A 186 5.84 -8.12 13.13
N GLN A 187 6.98 -8.82 13.04
CA GLN A 187 7.05 -10.26 13.31
C GLN A 187 6.74 -10.60 14.78
N HIS A 188 7.01 -9.68 15.70
CA HIS A 188 6.67 -9.80 17.13
C HIS A 188 5.30 -9.22 17.47
N HIS A 189 4.45 -8.94 16.48
CA HIS A 189 3.08 -8.44 16.66
C HIS A 189 2.97 -7.19 17.56
N LEU A 190 3.99 -6.31 17.54
CA LEU A 190 3.98 -5.07 18.30
C LEU A 190 2.96 -4.07 17.71
N THR A 191 2.51 -3.13 18.54
CA THR A 191 1.48 -2.17 18.13
C THR A 191 1.95 -1.28 16.98
N LEU A 192 1.02 -0.88 16.10
CA LEU A 192 1.29 -0.02 14.94
C LEU A 192 2.02 1.28 15.32
N PHE A 193 1.60 1.91 16.42
CA PHE A 193 2.20 3.16 16.91
C PHE A 193 3.67 2.98 17.27
N LEU A 194 3.98 1.93 18.02
CA LEU A 194 5.34 1.61 18.44
C LEU A 194 6.22 1.26 17.22
N CYS A 195 5.73 0.42 16.32
CA CYS A 195 6.45 0.07 15.09
C CYS A 195 6.75 1.29 14.24
N THR A 196 5.77 2.20 14.09
CA THR A 196 5.92 3.43 13.30
C THR A 196 6.91 4.39 13.97
N ALA A 197 6.71 4.72 15.23
CA ALA A 197 7.56 5.67 15.94
C ALA A 197 9.02 5.18 16.05
N ALA A 198 9.23 3.94 16.48
CA ALA A 198 10.59 3.41 16.64
C ALA A 198 11.34 3.30 15.31
N SER A 199 10.68 2.88 14.23
CA SER A 199 11.32 2.77 12.91
C SER A 199 11.67 4.13 12.30
N VAL A 200 10.80 5.13 12.45
CA VAL A 200 11.06 6.52 12.03
C VAL A 200 12.19 7.11 12.86
N ALA A 201 12.15 6.94 14.17
CA ALA A 201 13.21 7.45 15.07
C ALA A 201 14.57 6.87 14.67
N LEU A 202 14.67 5.55 14.48
CA LEU A 202 15.91 4.89 14.07
C LEU A 202 16.38 5.40 12.70
N ALA A 203 15.47 5.53 11.72
CA ALA A 203 15.81 6.01 10.39
C ALA A 203 16.42 7.42 10.41
N CYS A 204 15.80 8.35 11.14
CA CYS A 204 16.29 9.72 11.28
C CYS A 204 17.62 9.80 12.05
N ILE A 205 17.80 9.01 13.11
CA ILE A 205 19.03 8.94 13.89
C ILE A 205 20.18 8.40 13.02
N VAL A 206 19.98 7.29 12.31
CA VAL A 206 21.00 6.69 11.44
C VAL A 206 21.36 7.63 10.30
N TYR A 207 20.40 8.32 9.69
CA TYR A 207 20.66 9.38 8.71
C TYR A 207 21.59 10.45 9.30
N THR A 208 21.23 10.97 10.48
CA THR A 208 21.99 12.06 11.14
C THR A 208 23.41 11.62 11.50
N ILE A 209 23.59 10.41 12.02
CA ILE A 209 24.92 9.84 12.32
C ILE A 209 25.74 9.70 11.04
N ALA A 210 25.17 9.13 9.98
CA ALA A 210 25.86 8.98 8.69
C ALA A 210 26.25 10.34 8.12
N PHE A 211 25.35 11.32 8.16
CA PHE A 211 25.64 12.68 7.74
C PHE A 211 26.76 13.34 8.56
N MET A 212 26.73 13.22 9.90
CA MET A 212 27.77 13.77 10.78
C MET A 212 29.12 13.14 10.50
N ALA A 213 29.19 11.82 10.26
CA ALA A 213 30.41 11.12 9.90
C ALA A 213 31.00 11.62 8.58
N LEU A 214 30.16 11.81 7.56
CA LEU A 214 30.57 12.38 6.28
C LEU A 214 31.02 13.84 6.40
N LYS A 215 30.33 14.65 7.20
CA LYS A 215 30.65 16.05 7.46
C LYS A 215 32.02 16.19 8.13
N SER A 216 32.33 15.35 9.12
CA SER A 216 33.64 15.36 9.80
C SER A 216 34.79 14.92 8.92
N GLY A 217 34.55 13.93 8.01
CA GLY A 217 35.58 13.39 7.10
C GLY A 217 35.82 14.21 5.83
N PHE A 218 34.78 14.87 5.28
CA PHE A 218 34.82 15.48 3.95
C PHE A 218 34.45 16.98 3.93
N HIS A 219 34.30 17.64 5.09
CA HIS A 219 33.91 19.07 5.22
C HIS A 219 32.64 19.47 4.44
N ILE A 220 31.63 18.59 4.43
CA ILE A 220 30.39 18.76 3.68
C ILE A 220 29.51 19.84 4.28
N SER A 221 28.76 20.57 3.44
CA SER A 221 27.83 21.62 3.86
C SER A 221 26.73 21.12 4.80
N ILE A 222 26.34 21.94 5.78
CA ILE A 222 25.26 21.62 6.73
C ILE A 222 23.89 21.52 6.05
N HIS A 223 23.71 22.07 4.85
CA HIS A 223 22.45 21.99 4.09
C HIS A 223 22.00 20.56 3.81
N HIS A 224 22.92 19.60 3.69
CA HIS A 224 22.62 18.19 3.44
C HIS A 224 21.92 17.49 4.61
N GLN A 225 21.84 18.09 5.78
CA GLN A 225 21.07 17.54 6.92
C GLN A 225 19.57 17.44 6.60
N ALA A 226 19.03 18.29 5.72
CA ALA A 226 17.61 18.33 5.37
C ALA A 226 17.05 17.00 4.82
N GLY A 227 17.91 16.14 4.30
CA GLY A 227 17.53 14.83 3.75
C GLY A 227 17.06 13.81 4.80
N TYR A 228 17.16 14.08 6.11
CA TYR A 228 16.66 13.15 7.15
C TYR A 228 15.20 12.78 6.96
N ILE A 229 14.38 13.68 6.40
CA ILE A 229 12.96 13.44 6.10
C ILE A 229 12.81 12.29 5.08
N CYS A 230 13.73 12.25 4.11
CA CYS A 230 13.69 11.24 3.05
C CYS A 230 13.93 9.83 3.58
N SER A 231 14.69 9.70 4.69
CA SER A 231 14.97 8.41 5.32
C SER A 231 13.74 7.73 5.94
N MET A 232 12.66 8.48 6.23
CA MET A 232 11.43 7.94 6.81
C MET A 232 10.31 7.69 5.79
N LEU A 233 10.51 8.02 4.51
CA LEU A 233 9.43 7.97 3.50
C LEU A 233 8.89 6.56 3.24
N PHE A 234 9.62 5.51 3.62
CA PHE A 234 9.14 4.12 3.55
C PHE A 234 7.90 3.85 4.43
N ILE A 235 7.64 4.70 5.44
CA ILE A 235 6.50 4.55 6.36
C ILE A 235 5.20 5.10 5.79
N ILE A 236 5.27 5.96 4.76
CA ILE A 236 4.11 6.67 4.24
C ILE A 236 3.10 5.68 3.66
N PRO A 237 1.85 5.70 4.16
CA PRO A 237 0.85 4.72 3.82
C PRO A 237 0.19 5.02 2.46
N GLY A 238 0.99 5.04 1.40
CA GLY A 238 0.50 5.35 0.05
C GLY A 238 -0.56 4.38 -0.44
N PHE A 239 -0.41 3.08 -0.13
CA PHE A 239 -1.39 2.07 -0.51
C PHE A 239 -2.77 2.32 0.15
N PRO A 240 -2.90 2.51 1.47
CA PRO A 240 -4.16 2.89 2.12
C PRO A 240 -4.77 4.19 1.58
N PHE A 241 -3.98 5.23 1.30
CA PHE A 241 -4.51 6.47 0.70
C PHE A 241 -5.17 6.24 -0.65
N ILE A 242 -4.50 5.51 -1.53
CA ILE A 242 -5.01 5.26 -2.88
C ILE A 242 -6.23 4.37 -2.83
N THR A 243 -6.23 3.31 -2.03
CA THR A 243 -7.38 2.41 -1.89
C THR A 243 -8.56 3.07 -1.21
N SER A 244 -8.34 3.94 -0.21
CA SER A 244 -9.38 4.78 0.40
C SER A 244 -10.10 5.62 -0.66
N GLY A 245 -9.36 6.35 -1.49
CA GLY A 245 -9.95 7.17 -2.54
C GLY A 245 -10.76 6.36 -3.56
N ILE A 246 -10.30 5.14 -3.89
CA ILE A 246 -11.05 4.23 -4.79
C ILE A 246 -12.34 3.73 -4.14
N ASP A 247 -12.29 3.35 -2.86
CA ASP A 247 -13.46 2.88 -2.11
C ASP A 247 -14.51 4.00 -1.97
N LEU A 248 -14.08 5.22 -1.60
CA LEU A 248 -14.98 6.40 -1.53
C LEU A 248 -15.65 6.69 -2.86
N ALA A 249 -14.91 6.60 -3.98
CA ALA A 249 -15.47 6.80 -5.31
C ALA A 249 -16.46 5.70 -5.74
N LYS A 250 -16.42 4.55 -5.08
CA LYS A 250 -17.39 3.46 -5.26
C LYS A 250 -18.51 3.45 -4.21
N LEU A 251 -18.60 4.51 -3.41
CA LEU A 251 -19.56 4.67 -2.31
C LEU A 251 -19.41 3.64 -1.18
N ASP A 252 -18.27 2.97 -1.11
CA ASP A 252 -17.86 2.13 0.01
C ASP A 252 -17.36 3.02 1.16
N MET A 253 -18.29 3.84 1.72
CA MET A 253 -17.95 4.93 2.63
C MET A 253 -17.26 4.43 3.90
N ARG A 254 -17.74 3.34 4.50
CA ARG A 254 -17.17 2.76 5.71
C ARG A 254 -15.70 2.38 5.50
N SER A 255 -15.42 1.51 4.54
CA SER A 255 -14.04 1.08 4.23
C SER A 255 -13.16 2.25 3.83
N GLY A 256 -13.66 3.16 2.98
CA GLY A 256 -12.92 4.32 2.51
C GLY A 256 -12.51 5.25 3.65
N MET A 257 -13.42 5.58 4.56
CA MET A 257 -13.15 6.45 5.72
C MET A 257 -12.24 5.78 6.75
N GLU A 258 -12.44 4.51 7.06
CA GLU A 258 -11.58 3.77 7.98
C GLU A 258 -10.14 3.68 7.45
N ARG A 259 -9.93 3.42 6.14
CA ARG A 259 -8.60 3.42 5.50
C ARG A 259 -7.95 4.79 5.49
N LEU A 260 -8.73 5.85 5.24
CA LEU A 260 -8.24 7.23 5.29
C LEU A 260 -7.77 7.57 6.70
N THR A 261 -8.59 7.29 7.71
CA THR A 261 -8.27 7.51 9.12
C THR A 261 -7.00 6.73 9.53
N TYR A 262 -6.91 5.47 9.14
CA TYR A 262 -5.71 4.65 9.37
C TYR A 262 -4.45 5.28 8.76
N ALA A 263 -4.53 5.76 7.53
CA ALA A 263 -3.42 6.42 6.85
C ALA A 263 -3.03 7.75 7.54
N ILE A 264 -4.01 8.55 7.95
CA ILE A 264 -3.78 9.81 8.68
C ILE A 264 -3.08 9.54 10.01
N ILE A 265 -3.49 8.52 10.76
CA ILE A 265 -2.87 8.14 12.03
C ILE A 265 -1.39 7.76 11.83
N ILE A 266 -1.07 6.93 10.84
CA ILE A 266 0.33 6.55 10.56
C ILE A 266 1.17 7.79 10.25
N ILE A 267 0.68 8.69 9.41
CA ILE A 267 1.41 9.92 9.06
C ILE A 267 1.57 10.82 10.27
N ALA A 268 0.53 10.99 11.08
CA ALA A 268 0.62 11.80 12.28
C ALA A 268 1.71 11.29 13.23
N VAL A 269 1.73 9.98 13.50
CA VAL A 269 2.77 9.37 14.36
C VAL A 269 4.15 9.53 13.73
N ALA A 270 4.31 9.24 12.44
CA ALA A 270 5.60 9.34 11.75
C ALA A 270 6.15 10.76 11.74
N THR A 271 5.32 11.73 11.37
CA THR A 271 5.73 13.14 11.24
C THR A 271 5.96 13.79 12.59
N LEU A 272 5.15 13.50 13.61
CA LEU A 272 5.38 13.97 14.98
C LEU A 272 6.68 13.40 15.56
N THR A 273 6.94 12.11 15.36
CA THR A 273 8.20 11.48 15.79
C THR A 273 9.41 12.14 15.13
N ALA A 274 9.37 12.33 13.82
CA ALA A 274 10.46 12.99 13.10
C ALA A 274 10.62 14.47 13.50
N TRP A 275 9.52 15.17 13.76
CA TRP A 275 9.55 16.56 14.21
C TRP A 275 10.13 16.69 15.62
N MET A 276 9.73 15.84 16.57
CA MET A 276 10.31 15.81 17.91
C MET A 276 11.82 15.54 17.87
N LEU A 277 12.25 14.58 17.05
CA LEU A 277 13.68 14.33 16.84
C LEU A 277 14.39 15.53 16.22
N ALA A 278 13.76 16.20 15.26
CA ALA A 278 14.34 17.39 14.65
C ALA A 278 14.54 18.50 15.68
N LEU A 279 13.63 18.68 16.65
CA LEU A 279 13.79 19.62 17.75
C LEU A 279 14.98 19.26 18.65
N VAL A 280 15.10 17.98 19.03
CA VAL A 280 16.18 17.48 19.89
C VAL A 280 17.56 17.58 19.21
N LEU A 281 17.61 17.23 17.92
CA LEU A 281 18.84 17.21 17.12
C LEU A 281 19.10 18.53 16.38
N HIS A 282 18.28 19.57 16.62
CA HIS A 282 18.35 20.88 15.97
C HIS A 282 18.37 20.82 14.43
N LEU A 283 17.63 19.86 13.85
CA LEU A 283 17.51 19.70 12.40
C LEU A 283 16.44 20.65 11.83
N LYS A 284 16.65 21.15 10.62
CA LYS A 284 15.70 22.02 9.92
C LYS A 284 15.35 21.43 8.55
N PRO A 285 14.07 21.42 8.12
CA PRO A 285 13.66 21.04 6.77
C PRO A 285 14.00 22.17 5.80
N MET A 286 15.23 22.17 5.30
CA MET A 286 15.70 23.14 4.29
C MET A 286 15.46 22.59 2.89
N ASP A 287 15.50 23.47 1.89
CA ASP A 287 15.47 23.03 0.50
C ASP A 287 16.82 22.40 0.09
N PHE A 288 16.74 21.43 -0.81
CA PHE A 288 17.94 20.77 -1.32
C PHE A 288 18.76 21.71 -2.20
N LEU A 289 20.07 21.49 -2.22
CA LEU A 289 20.98 22.26 -3.08
C LEU A 289 20.78 21.86 -4.55
N PRO A 290 20.83 22.83 -5.48
CA PRO A 290 20.73 22.52 -6.91
C PRO A 290 21.86 21.58 -7.35
N LEU A 291 21.50 20.52 -8.08
CA LEU A 291 22.46 19.49 -8.53
C LEU A 291 23.30 19.91 -9.74
N GLY A 292 22.98 21.04 -10.39
CA GLY A 292 23.70 21.51 -11.57
C GLY A 292 23.57 20.62 -12.81
N LEU A 293 22.58 19.71 -12.84
CA LEU A 293 22.33 18.80 -13.95
C LEU A 293 21.62 19.52 -15.11
N ASN A 294 21.90 19.11 -16.33
CA ASN A 294 21.14 19.58 -17.48
C ASN A 294 19.79 18.84 -17.61
N LYS A 295 18.87 19.37 -18.43
CA LYS A 295 17.50 18.80 -18.59
C LYS A 295 17.51 17.33 -19.01
N PHE A 296 18.43 16.94 -19.89
CA PHE A 296 18.53 15.54 -20.37
C PHE A 296 19.04 14.61 -19.28
N GLN A 297 20.01 15.04 -18.48
CA GLN A 297 20.50 14.30 -17.33
C GLN A 297 19.39 14.11 -16.27
N TYR A 298 18.61 15.18 -15.98
CA TYR A 298 17.45 15.07 -15.10
C TYR A 298 16.44 14.03 -15.59
N LEU A 299 16.11 14.04 -16.88
CA LEU A 299 15.18 13.08 -17.47
C LEU A 299 15.65 11.63 -17.28
N ILE A 300 16.92 11.34 -17.61
CA ILE A 300 17.48 9.99 -17.47
C ILE A 300 17.50 9.55 -15.98
N PHE A 301 18.01 10.40 -15.11
CA PHE A 301 18.12 10.05 -13.70
C PHE A 301 16.75 9.94 -13.01
N ARG A 302 15.75 10.73 -13.42
CA ARG A 302 14.36 10.59 -12.97
C ARG A 302 13.75 9.26 -13.40
N LEU A 303 14.00 8.80 -14.63
CA LEU A 303 13.55 7.48 -15.08
C LEU A 303 14.16 6.36 -14.23
N ILE A 304 15.48 6.40 -14.03
CA ILE A 304 16.20 5.40 -13.23
C ILE A 304 15.72 5.44 -11.76
N ALA A 305 15.68 6.61 -11.15
CA ALA A 305 15.26 6.77 -9.77
C ALA A 305 13.78 6.36 -9.57
N SER A 306 12.89 6.74 -10.50
CA SER A 306 11.49 6.33 -10.43
C SER A 306 11.33 4.81 -10.55
N PHE A 307 12.12 4.16 -11.42
CA PHE A 307 12.11 2.69 -11.54
C PHE A 307 12.51 2.02 -10.23
N PHE A 308 13.66 2.38 -9.67
CA PHE A 308 14.15 1.77 -8.43
C PHE A 308 13.30 2.14 -7.21
N GLY A 309 12.77 3.35 -7.16
CA GLY A 309 11.83 3.78 -6.13
C GLY A 309 10.58 2.90 -6.09
N VAL A 310 9.92 2.72 -7.25
CA VAL A 310 8.72 1.88 -7.37
C VAL A 310 9.05 0.40 -7.13
N LEU A 311 10.15 -0.10 -7.69
CA LEU A 311 10.58 -1.48 -7.49
C LEU A 311 10.75 -1.79 -5.99
N GLY A 312 11.44 -0.93 -5.25
CA GLY A 312 11.64 -1.10 -3.81
C GLY A 312 10.33 -1.08 -3.04
N PHE A 313 9.43 -0.12 -3.29
CA PHE A 313 8.10 -0.10 -2.65
C PHE A 313 7.25 -1.33 -3.03
N SER A 314 7.30 -1.79 -4.28
CA SER A 314 6.58 -2.98 -4.71
C SER A 314 7.07 -4.25 -4.00
N VAL A 315 8.39 -4.37 -3.81
CA VAL A 315 9.00 -5.44 -2.99
C VAL A 315 8.52 -5.36 -1.54
N MET A 316 8.45 -4.16 -0.95
CA MET A 316 7.91 -3.97 0.41
C MET A 316 6.43 -4.38 0.52
N PHE A 317 5.67 -4.33 -0.57
CA PHE A 317 4.30 -4.87 -0.66
C PHE A 317 4.24 -6.37 -0.96
N ASN A 318 5.37 -7.07 -0.78
CA ASN A 318 5.51 -8.50 -1.01
C ASN A 318 5.18 -8.92 -2.45
N SER A 319 5.55 -8.10 -3.43
CA SER A 319 5.38 -8.40 -4.86
C SER A 319 6.52 -9.31 -5.35
N PRO A 320 6.23 -10.34 -6.17
CA PRO A 320 7.28 -11.05 -6.89
C PRO A 320 8.14 -10.08 -7.73
N LEU A 321 9.41 -10.36 -7.91
CA LEU A 321 10.35 -9.45 -8.60
C LEU A 321 9.89 -9.08 -10.02
N GLN A 322 9.27 -10.02 -10.75
CA GLN A 322 8.72 -9.76 -12.08
C GLN A 322 7.60 -8.71 -12.04
N LEU A 323 6.69 -8.84 -11.06
CA LEU A 323 5.62 -7.87 -10.84
C LEU A 323 6.18 -6.51 -10.41
N ALA A 324 7.15 -6.53 -9.49
CA ALA A 324 7.82 -5.32 -8.99
C ALA A 324 8.55 -4.57 -10.11
N ALA A 325 9.27 -5.28 -10.99
CA ALA A 325 9.95 -4.70 -12.14
C ALA A 325 8.94 -4.10 -13.15
N THR A 326 7.84 -4.78 -13.42
CA THR A 326 6.79 -4.26 -14.30
C THR A 326 6.15 -2.99 -13.73
N ALA A 327 5.81 -3.00 -12.43
CA ALA A 327 5.33 -1.80 -11.75
C ALA A 327 6.39 -0.67 -11.80
N GLY A 328 7.68 -1.03 -11.66
CA GLY A 328 8.82 -0.12 -11.80
C GLY A 328 8.87 0.58 -13.16
N ILE A 329 8.69 -0.16 -14.25
CA ILE A 329 8.66 0.41 -15.61
C ILE A 329 7.47 1.37 -15.76
N ILE A 330 6.28 0.97 -15.33
CA ILE A 330 5.08 1.81 -15.37
C ILE A 330 5.30 3.09 -14.56
N GLY A 331 5.82 2.95 -13.33
CA GLY A 331 6.08 4.08 -12.45
C GLY A 331 7.19 5.00 -12.95
N ALA A 332 8.23 4.45 -13.59
CA ALA A 332 9.28 5.23 -14.21
C ALA A 332 8.70 6.18 -15.27
N ILE A 333 7.90 5.65 -16.18
CA ILE A 333 7.26 6.46 -17.24
C ILE A 333 6.29 7.48 -16.61
N ALA A 334 5.39 7.04 -15.75
CA ALA A 334 4.32 7.88 -15.22
C ALA A 334 4.83 8.99 -14.30
N ASN A 335 5.76 8.67 -13.37
CA ASN A 335 6.30 9.67 -12.45
C ASN A 335 7.27 10.64 -13.12
N THR A 336 8.08 10.18 -14.07
CA THR A 336 8.94 11.08 -14.84
C THR A 336 8.09 12.04 -15.67
N THR A 337 7.04 11.56 -16.34
CA THR A 337 6.09 12.43 -17.05
C THR A 337 5.47 13.46 -16.10
N ARG A 338 5.06 13.06 -14.91
CA ARG A 338 4.54 13.99 -13.89
C ARG A 338 5.55 15.10 -13.55
N LEU A 339 6.81 14.72 -13.29
CA LEU A 339 7.86 15.68 -12.91
C LEU A 339 8.20 16.63 -14.07
N GLU A 340 8.29 16.11 -15.30
CA GLU A 340 8.54 16.95 -16.48
C GLU A 340 7.37 17.91 -16.76
N LEU A 341 6.11 17.52 -16.51
CA LEU A 341 4.96 18.42 -16.62
C LEU A 341 5.04 19.59 -15.63
N VAL A 342 5.51 19.34 -14.40
CA VAL A 342 5.71 20.42 -13.40
C VAL A 342 6.84 21.35 -13.85
N ASP A 343 8.00 20.79 -14.23
CA ASP A 343 9.21 21.59 -14.44
C ASP A 343 9.26 22.27 -15.82
N LEU A 344 8.76 21.62 -16.88
CA LEU A 344 8.83 22.16 -18.25
C LEU A 344 7.56 22.88 -18.67
N ALA A 345 6.39 22.41 -18.23
CA ALA A 345 5.11 22.97 -18.63
C ALA A 345 4.43 23.80 -17.52
N SER A 346 5.09 23.96 -16.35
CA SER A 346 4.58 24.72 -15.20
C SER A 346 3.18 24.26 -14.74
N PHE A 347 2.89 22.97 -14.88
CA PHE A 347 1.62 22.40 -14.40
C PHE A 347 1.57 22.42 -12.86
N PRO A 348 0.40 22.72 -12.27
CA PRO A 348 0.21 22.54 -10.83
C PRO A 348 0.53 21.12 -10.39
N PRO A 349 1.21 20.90 -9.23
CA PRO A 349 1.62 19.58 -8.78
C PRO A 349 0.50 18.54 -8.69
N ALA A 350 -0.71 18.96 -8.26
CA ALA A 350 -1.87 18.09 -8.18
C ALA A 350 -2.39 17.67 -9.56
N ALA A 351 -2.44 18.59 -10.54
CA ALA A 351 -2.84 18.27 -11.91
C ALA A 351 -1.84 17.33 -12.59
N ALA A 352 -0.54 17.55 -12.38
CA ALA A 352 0.51 16.67 -12.87
C ALA A 352 0.42 15.27 -12.21
N ALA A 353 0.10 15.18 -10.91
CA ALA A 353 -0.11 13.93 -10.20
C ALA A 353 -1.33 13.16 -10.75
N PHE A 354 -2.43 13.85 -11.06
CA PHE A 354 -3.60 13.25 -11.71
C PHE A 354 -3.21 12.63 -13.06
N LEU A 355 -2.51 13.38 -13.92
CA LEU A 355 -2.08 12.91 -15.25
C LEU A 355 -1.09 11.74 -15.14
N GLY A 356 -0.15 11.79 -14.20
CA GLY A 356 0.77 10.69 -13.91
C GLY A 356 0.04 9.42 -13.47
N ALA A 357 -0.92 9.54 -12.56
CA ALA A 357 -1.74 8.41 -12.11
C ALA A 357 -2.65 7.87 -13.23
N LEU A 358 -3.23 8.75 -14.04
CA LEU A 358 -4.02 8.37 -15.22
C LEU A 358 -3.15 7.54 -16.18
N LEU A 359 -1.96 8.01 -16.51
CA LEU A 359 -1.01 7.32 -17.39
C LEU A 359 -0.61 5.95 -16.81
N ALA A 360 -0.26 5.88 -15.53
CA ALA A 360 0.05 4.62 -14.84
C ALA A 360 -1.12 3.62 -14.93
N GLY A 361 -2.34 4.10 -14.72
CA GLY A 361 -3.55 3.30 -14.82
C GLY A 361 -3.84 2.78 -16.23
N LEU A 362 -3.59 3.57 -17.27
CA LEU A 362 -3.73 3.16 -18.67
C LEU A 362 -2.68 2.12 -19.05
N LEU A 363 -1.40 2.36 -18.74
CA LEU A 363 -0.30 1.41 -19.00
C LEU A 363 -0.52 0.08 -18.30
N ALA A 364 -0.92 0.09 -17.02
CA ALA A 364 -1.25 -1.13 -16.29
C ALA A 364 -2.42 -1.90 -16.90
N SER A 365 -3.39 -1.21 -17.52
CA SER A 365 -4.52 -1.86 -18.19
C SER A 365 -4.10 -2.59 -19.47
N MET A 366 -3.14 -2.04 -20.20
CA MET A 366 -2.60 -2.66 -21.42
C MET A 366 -1.80 -3.93 -21.09
N ILE A 367 -1.05 -3.90 -19.99
CA ILE A 367 -0.14 -5.00 -19.61
C ILE A 367 -0.84 -6.12 -18.80
N LYS A 368 -1.96 -5.82 -18.12
CA LYS A 368 -2.68 -6.76 -17.24
C LYS A 368 -2.96 -8.10 -17.88
N THR A 369 -3.41 -8.12 -19.14
CA THR A 369 -3.78 -9.34 -19.86
C THR A 369 -2.59 -10.27 -20.13
N SER A 370 -1.42 -9.69 -20.32
CA SER A 370 -0.19 -10.44 -20.62
C SER A 370 0.46 -11.04 -19.37
N ILE A 371 0.34 -10.38 -18.21
CA ILE A 371 1.02 -10.79 -16.97
C ILE A 371 0.11 -11.57 -16.03
N GLY A 372 -1.23 -11.41 -16.14
CA GLY A 372 -2.21 -12.16 -15.34
C GLY A 372 -2.36 -11.69 -13.88
N TYR A 373 -1.62 -10.67 -13.42
CA TYR A 373 -1.73 -10.15 -12.08
C TYR A 373 -2.90 -9.17 -11.90
N PRO A 374 -3.44 -9.03 -10.66
CA PRO A 374 -4.43 -8.03 -10.35
C PRO A 374 -3.95 -6.62 -10.72
N ARG A 375 -4.81 -5.85 -11.36
CA ARG A 375 -4.47 -4.48 -11.78
C ARG A 375 -3.97 -3.60 -10.63
N ILE A 376 -4.56 -3.74 -9.43
CA ILE A 376 -4.19 -2.98 -8.26
C ILE A 376 -2.74 -3.21 -7.83
N SER A 377 -2.24 -4.45 -8.03
CA SER A 377 -0.86 -4.82 -7.72
C SER A 377 0.17 -4.18 -8.67
N LEU A 378 -0.27 -3.67 -9.82
CA LEU A 378 0.55 -2.89 -10.74
C LEU A 378 0.38 -1.39 -10.50
N THR A 379 -0.88 -0.91 -10.42
CA THR A 379 -1.18 0.52 -10.41
C THR A 379 -0.76 1.20 -9.11
N VAL A 380 -1.06 0.61 -7.96
CA VAL A 380 -0.78 1.27 -6.67
C VAL A 380 0.71 1.42 -6.41
N PRO A 381 1.56 0.37 -6.55
CA PRO A 381 3.00 0.55 -6.41
C PRO A 381 3.58 1.58 -7.39
N SER A 382 3.06 1.63 -8.63
CA SER A 382 3.57 2.54 -9.67
C SER A 382 3.39 4.02 -9.34
N ILE A 383 2.39 4.39 -8.52
CA ILE A 383 2.12 5.78 -8.16
C ILE A 383 2.44 6.12 -6.70
N VAL A 384 2.85 5.13 -5.89
CA VAL A 384 3.12 5.35 -4.46
C VAL A 384 4.21 6.38 -4.22
N ILE A 385 5.20 6.47 -5.11
CA ILE A 385 6.27 7.49 -5.06
C ILE A 385 5.77 8.91 -5.38
N MET A 386 4.53 9.06 -5.85
CA MET A 386 3.91 10.36 -6.09
C MET A 386 3.20 10.90 -4.84
N VAL A 387 3.04 10.08 -3.79
CA VAL A 387 2.36 10.47 -2.54
C VAL A 387 3.18 11.55 -1.82
N PRO A 388 2.55 12.66 -1.40
CA PRO A 388 3.25 13.88 -0.99
C PRO A 388 3.76 13.84 0.46
N GLY A 389 4.59 12.87 0.81
CA GLY A 389 5.10 12.68 2.17
C GLY A 389 5.93 13.86 2.69
N LEU A 390 6.78 14.42 1.85
CA LEU A 390 7.57 15.60 2.20
C LEU A 390 6.67 16.83 2.48
N TYR A 391 5.61 17.02 1.70
CA TYR A 391 4.65 18.12 1.90
C TYR A 391 3.92 17.98 3.23
N LEU A 392 3.47 16.75 3.56
CA LEU A 392 2.81 16.46 4.84
C LEU A 392 3.76 16.74 6.04
N TYR A 393 5.02 16.34 5.93
CA TYR A 393 6.00 16.65 6.96
C TYR A 393 6.22 18.16 7.10
N ARG A 394 6.44 18.87 5.99
CA ARG A 394 6.62 20.33 5.98
C ARG A 394 5.40 21.05 6.56
N ALA A 395 4.20 20.57 6.29
CA ALA A 395 2.97 21.11 6.88
C ALA A 395 3.00 21.04 8.42
N ILE A 396 3.25 19.84 8.97
CA ILE A 396 3.28 19.63 10.43
C ILE A 396 4.43 20.39 11.08
N TYR A 397 5.63 20.37 10.50
CA TYR A 397 6.77 21.11 11.00
C TYR A 397 6.48 22.62 11.09
N ASN A 398 5.97 23.23 10.01
CA ASN A 398 5.71 24.68 9.98
C ASN A 398 4.58 25.08 10.93
N ILE A 399 3.52 24.27 11.04
CA ILE A 399 2.47 24.50 12.06
C ILE A 399 3.07 24.44 13.47
N GLY A 400 3.93 23.45 13.75
CA GLY A 400 4.56 23.25 15.04
C GLY A 400 5.50 24.37 15.47
N ILE A 401 6.12 25.10 14.52
CA ILE A 401 6.95 26.29 14.80
C ILE A 401 6.18 27.61 14.63
N THR A 402 4.84 27.56 14.68
CA THR A 402 3.94 28.74 14.60
C THR A 402 3.92 29.47 13.24
N SER A 403 4.46 28.87 12.18
CA SER A 403 4.34 29.37 10.81
C SER A 403 3.09 28.83 10.11
N ILE A 404 1.91 29.22 10.60
CA ILE A 404 0.62 28.63 10.20
C ILE A 404 0.35 28.79 8.70
N ASN A 405 0.60 29.95 8.12
CA ASN A 405 0.35 30.20 6.68
C ASN A 405 1.17 29.26 5.79
N THR A 406 2.46 29.08 6.08
CA THR A 406 3.34 28.17 5.35
C THR A 406 2.91 26.72 5.56
N GLY A 407 2.53 26.35 6.78
CA GLY A 407 2.03 25.03 7.10
C GLY A 407 0.71 24.72 6.38
N ALA A 408 -0.23 25.66 6.34
CA ALA A 408 -1.49 25.53 5.62
C ALA A 408 -1.29 25.38 4.11
N PHE A 409 -0.33 26.12 3.52
CA PHE A 409 0.04 25.97 2.12
C PHE A 409 0.49 24.53 1.80
N TRP A 410 1.47 24.01 2.55
CA TRP A 410 1.95 22.63 2.34
C TRP A 410 0.89 21.58 2.60
N PHE A 411 0.02 21.80 3.56
CA PHE A 411 -1.11 20.90 3.85
C PHE A 411 -2.11 20.85 2.69
N THR A 412 -2.48 22.01 2.15
CA THR A 412 -3.43 22.10 1.04
C THR A 412 -2.86 21.44 -0.22
N GLU A 413 -1.60 21.71 -0.55
CA GLU A 413 -0.92 21.04 -1.67
C GLU A 413 -0.88 19.52 -1.50
N ALA A 414 -0.55 19.04 -0.31
CA ALA A 414 -0.56 17.60 -0.01
C ALA A 414 -1.95 16.99 -0.20
N LEU A 415 -2.99 17.65 0.32
CA LEU A 415 -4.37 17.19 0.22
C LEU A 415 -4.82 17.08 -1.24
N LEU A 416 -4.55 18.11 -2.05
CA LEU A 416 -4.90 18.09 -3.48
C LEU A 416 -4.21 16.95 -4.23
N ILE A 417 -2.94 16.68 -3.96
CA ILE A 417 -2.20 15.56 -4.58
C ILE A 417 -2.79 14.21 -4.12
N ILE A 418 -3.10 14.04 -2.82
CA ILE A 418 -3.71 12.81 -2.27
C ILE A 418 -5.06 12.53 -2.94
N MET A 419 -5.85 13.55 -3.24
CA MET A 419 -7.12 13.40 -3.95
C MET A 419 -6.92 13.13 -5.45
N ALA A 420 -5.93 13.76 -6.07
CA ALA A 420 -5.67 13.65 -7.50
C ALA A 420 -5.21 12.24 -7.92
N LEU A 421 -4.40 11.56 -7.10
CA LEU A 421 -3.85 10.24 -7.42
C LEU A 421 -4.93 9.16 -7.61
N PRO A 422 -5.85 8.91 -6.65
CA PRO A 422 -6.93 7.95 -6.86
C PRO A 422 -7.85 8.35 -8.01
N LEU A 423 -8.15 9.66 -8.17
CA LEU A 423 -8.97 10.14 -9.28
C LEU A 423 -8.35 9.78 -10.64
N GLY A 424 -7.03 9.98 -10.84
CA GLY A 424 -6.35 9.59 -12.06
C GLY A 424 -6.49 8.08 -12.35
N LEU A 425 -6.33 7.22 -11.35
CA LEU A 425 -6.55 5.78 -11.49
C LEU A 425 -7.99 5.40 -11.80
N ILE A 426 -8.97 6.08 -11.16
CA ILE A 426 -10.40 5.88 -11.39
C ILE A 426 -10.74 6.22 -12.84
N PHE A 427 -10.30 7.37 -13.35
CA PHE A 427 -10.52 7.77 -14.75
C PHE A 427 -9.88 6.77 -15.72
N ALA A 428 -8.64 6.33 -15.48
CA ALA A 428 -8.03 5.28 -16.28
C ALA A 428 -8.87 4.01 -16.32
N ARG A 429 -9.48 3.66 -15.17
CA ARG A 429 -10.32 2.48 -15.05
C ARG A 429 -11.68 2.66 -15.73
N ILE A 430 -12.30 3.82 -15.60
CA ILE A 430 -13.54 4.16 -16.31
C ILE A 430 -13.35 4.04 -17.83
N ILE A 431 -12.19 4.47 -18.35
CA ILE A 431 -11.87 4.37 -19.78
C ILE A 431 -11.72 2.91 -20.21
N THR A 432 -11.05 2.08 -19.43
CA THR A 432 -10.59 0.73 -19.83
C THR A 432 -11.46 -0.42 -19.35
N ASP A 433 -12.39 -0.22 -18.39
CA ASP A 433 -13.18 -1.27 -17.77
C ASP A 433 -14.68 -0.90 -17.76
N LYS A 434 -15.45 -1.56 -18.64
CA LYS A 434 -16.89 -1.32 -18.77
C LYS A 434 -17.68 -1.68 -17.50
N THR A 435 -17.22 -2.68 -16.73
CA THR A 435 -17.91 -3.12 -15.52
C THR A 435 -17.71 -2.11 -14.39
N PHE A 436 -16.56 -1.47 -14.33
CA PHE A 436 -16.25 -0.44 -13.32
C PHE A 436 -17.07 0.84 -13.47
N ARG A 437 -17.60 1.13 -14.68
CA ARG A 437 -18.45 2.31 -14.93
C ARG A 437 -19.79 2.27 -14.21
N ARG A 438 -20.25 1.07 -13.84
CA ARG A 438 -21.54 0.87 -13.19
C ARG A 438 -21.36 0.83 -11.68
N CYS A 439 -22.28 1.46 -10.93
CA CYS A 439 -22.43 1.19 -9.51
C CYS A 439 -23.12 -0.19 -9.40
N SER A 440 -22.45 -1.12 -8.75
CA SER A 440 -22.96 -2.49 -8.52
C SER A 440 -23.49 -2.58 -7.11
#